data_b76e2ea5e3ecb88a7fc99fd2ae514030
#
_entry.id   b76e2ea5e3ecb88a7fc99fd2ae514030
#
_cell.length_a   1.000
_cell.length_b   1.000
_cell.length_c   1.000
_cell.angle_alpha   90.00
_cell.angle_beta   90.00
_cell.angle_gamma   90.00
#
_symmetry.space_group_name_H-M   'P 1'
#
loop_
_entity.id
_entity.type
_entity.pdbx_description
1 polymer ?
#
loop_
_entity_poly.entity_id
_entity_poly.type
_entity_poly.pdbx_seq_one_letter_code
_entity_poly.pdbx_strand_id
1 'polypeptide(L)'
;MNVKNHAARRKNRAAEKRLQVVTFGVLLLVVILAVFQYFQFVTKTVYDESVSHLREITHQSDNMLRELANKNLTYLHMWSAYLQTASDEQEIRNYIQEAQADAGFLHFYFLSPNGNYKMVSGETGYLGLRDSLEDSIQQGTDMIMNATLPGSPQMLLFASPKAQGSYQGFEYDAIAIAYENRDIVDALDIATFNGNAKSYVVHPDGRIVIDHSFESWGNAYNFFGILRTHSNLSEDEILALSASFKAGQTGALMANLDGKNYYLVYEKSDIQDWIFLGLVQADIVNAGMNTLQFSTILLVGGVMLGIAAFAANLIIQRGKLNLRKKDTEILYRDELFQKLSLNVDDVFLMLDAKTYQADYISPNAERLLGITEAEIRRDVRVLGKLHPEDSEKNYLEGIQVHEQLDRDFEYIHQQTGESRWFHTVAMGSEIIGKKKYILVMSDRSADRKMNQALAEAVHVAETASKAKSTFLSNMSHDIRTPMNAIIGFTTLALSN
;
A
#
# COMPACT_ATOMS: atom_id res chain seq x y z
N MET A 1 -22.72 -39.12 -11.28
CA MET A 1 -22.33 -37.94 -12.08
C MET A 1 -22.28 -36.62 -11.26
N ASN A 2 -23.01 -36.47 -10.16
CA ASN A 2 -23.09 -35.23 -9.35
C ASN A 2 -21.87 -34.89 -8.48
N VAL A 3 -21.13 -35.87 -7.97
CA VAL A 3 -19.98 -35.64 -7.05
C VAL A 3 -18.78 -34.95 -7.75
N LYS A 4 -18.51 -35.29 -9.01
CA LYS A 4 -17.43 -34.66 -9.81
C LYS A 4 -17.73 -33.18 -10.11
N ASN A 5 -18.98 -32.80 -10.32
CA ASN A 5 -19.39 -31.40 -10.57
C ASN A 5 -19.30 -30.52 -9.31
N HIS A 6 -19.54 -31.08 -8.12
CA HIS A 6 -19.37 -30.35 -6.85
C HIS A 6 -17.90 -30.10 -6.51
N ALA A 7 -17.00 -31.05 -6.77
CA ALA A 7 -15.57 -30.87 -6.57
C ALA A 7 -14.97 -29.84 -7.54
N ALA A 8 -15.41 -29.85 -8.82
CA ALA A 8 -14.99 -28.86 -9.81
C ALA A 8 -15.45 -27.44 -9.47
N ARG A 9 -16.68 -27.26 -8.99
CA ARG A 9 -17.21 -25.95 -8.52
C ARG A 9 -16.48 -25.44 -7.27
N ARG A 10 -16.09 -26.31 -6.34
CA ARG A 10 -15.26 -25.92 -5.17
C ARG A 10 -13.86 -25.49 -5.60
N LYS A 11 -13.25 -26.18 -6.57
CA LYS A 11 -11.91 -25.84 -7.09
C LYS A 11 -11.90 -24.51 -7.83
N ASN A 12 -12.92 -24.24 -8.63
CA ASN A 12 -13.08 -22.95 -9.33
C ASN A 12 -13.32 -21.77 -8.35
N ARG A 13 -14.14 -21.95 -7.32
CA ARG A 13 -14.34 -20.91 -6.29
C ARG A 13 -13.08 -20.63 -5.46
N ALA A 14 -12.26 -21.65 -5.20
CA ALA A 14 -10.95 -21.46 -4.54
C ALA A 14 -9.95 -20.74 -5.43
N ALA A 15 -9.96 -21.04 -6.74
CA ALA A 15 -9.13 -20.35 -7.73
C ALA A 15 -9.53 -18.87 -7.91
N GLU A 16 -10.83 -18.56 -7.97
CA GLU A 16 -11.35 -17.19 -8.02
C GLU A 16 -10.95 -16.37 -6.78
N LYS A 17 -11.03 -16.97 -5.58
CA LYS A 17 -10.59 -16.29 -4.34
C LYS A 17 -9.08 -16.05 -4.34
N ARG A 18 -8.28 -17.01 -4.79
CA ARG A 18 -6.83 -16.83 -4.93
C ARG A 18 -6.50 -15.74 -5.94
N LEU A 19 -7.18 -15.70 -7.08
CA LEU A 19 -7.00 -14.67 -8.10
C LEU A 19 -7.33 -13.27 -7.54
N GLN A 20 -8.42 -13.13 -6.78
CA GLN A 20 -8.78 -11.85 -6.14
C GLN A 20 -7.76 -11.38 -5.11
N VAL A 21 -7.21 -12.30 -4.30
CA VAL A 21 -6.14 -11.97 -3.32
C VAL A 21 -4.87 -11.57 -4.06
N VAL A 22 -4.51 -12.26 -5.13
CA VAL A 22 -3.32 -11.95 -5.94
C VAL A 22 -3.47 -10.60 -6.65
N THR A 23 -4.63 -10.33 -7.27
CA THR A 23 -4.88 -9.02 -7.92
C THR A 23 -4.86 -7.86 -6.93
N PHE A 24 -5.42 -8.05 -5.73
CA PHE A 24 -5.32 -7.03 -4.66
C PHE A 24 -3.87 -6.84 -4.18
N GLY A 25 -3.12 -7.93 -4.01
CA GLY A 25 -1.69 -7.87 -3.64
C GLY A 25 -0.85 -7.16 -4.70
N VAL A 26 -1.10 -7.41 -5.99
CA VAL A 26 -0.42 -6.72 -7.09
C VAL A 26 -0.78 -5.22 -7.11
N LEU A 27 -2.04 -4.87 -6.93
CA LEU A 27 -2.47 -3.47 -6.89
C LEU A 27 -1.81 -2.71 -5.71
N LEU A 28 -1.75 -3.34 -4.54
CA LEU A 28 -1.08 -2.80 -3.36
C LEU A 28 0.42 -2.57 -3.63
N LEU A 29 1.08 -3.54 -4.24
CA LEU A 29 2.50 -3.45 -4.61
C LEU A 29 2.75 -2.28 -5.58
N VAL A 30 1.90 -2.12 -6.60
CA VAL A 30 2.00 -1.02 -7.58
C VAL A 30 1.85 0.33 -6.88
N VAL A 31 0.91 0.48 -5.94
CA VAL A 31 0.74 1.72 -5.17
C VAL A 31 1.96 2.00 -4.30
N ILE A 32 2.51 1.01 -3.60
CA ILE A 32 3.72 1.16 -2.78
C ILE A 32 4.91 1.60 -3.66
N LEU A 33 5.10 0.99 -4.82
CA LEU A 33 6.15 1.37 -5.77
C LEU A 33 5.95 2.80 -6.31
N ALA A 34 4.72 3.19 -6.63
CA ALA A 34 4.41 4.54 -7.09
C ALA A 34 4.69 5.59 -6.00
N VAL A 35 4.33 5.31 -4.75
CA VAL A 35 4.64 6.18 -3.59
C VAL A 35 6.16 6.28 -3.39
N PHE A 36 6.87 5.17 -3.46
CA PHE A 36 8.33 5.17 -3.34
C PHE A 36 9.00 6.00 -4.45
N GLN A 37 8.58 5.82 -5.71
CA GLN A 37 9.09 6.62 -6.84
C GLN A 37 8.76 8.11 -6.69
N TYR A 38 7.54 8.43 -6.20
CA TYR A 38 7.16 9.81 -5.92
C TYR A 38 8.07 10.45 -4.86
N PHE A 39 8.40 9.73 -3.77
CA PHE A 39 9.33 10.22 -2.76
C PHE A 39 10.73 10.48 -3.32
N GLN A 40 11.26 9.57 -4.12
CA GLN A 40 12.56 9.74 -4.78
C GLN A 40 12.54 10.96 -5.72
N PHE A 41 11.49 11.13 -6.50
CA PHE A 41 11.31 12.27 -7.39
C PHE A 41 11.28 13.59 -6.62
N VAL A 42 10.48 13.69 -5.57
CA VAL A 42 10.36 14.91 -4.76
C VAL A 42 11.68 15.25 -4.08
N THR A 43 12.35 14.27 -3.47
CA THR A 43 13.65 14.49 -2.81
C THR A 43 14.69 15.02 -3.80
N LYS A 44 14.76 14.44 -5.00
CA LYS A 44 15.66 14.89 -6.06
C LYS A 44 15.32 16.32 -6.54
N THR A 45 14.05 16.58 -6.78
CA THR A 45 13.59 17.90 -7.26
C THR A 45 13.95 19.00 -6.27
N VAL A 46 13.75 18.76 -4.99
CA VAL A 46 14.10 19.76 -3.95
C VAL A 46 15.60 19.94 -3.81
N TYR A 47 16.37 18.85 -3.92
CA TYR A 47 17.82 18.97 -3.96
C TYR A 47 18.27 19.87 -5.13
N ASP A 48 17.78 19.57 -6.35
CA ASP A 48 18.15 20.31 -7.55
C ASP A 48 17.71 21.79 -7.48
N GLU A 49 16.53 22.08 -6.95
CA GLU A 49 16.01 23.44 -6.78
C GLU A 49 16.78 24.19 -5.69
N SER A 50 17.09 23.54 -4.57
CA SER A 50 17.86 24.14 -3.46
C SER A 50 19.29 24.49 -3.90
N VAL A 51 19.93 23.59 -4.63
CA VAL A 51 21.27 23.81 -5.19
C VAL A 51 21.24 24.93 -6.23
N SER A 52 20.21 24.97 -7.09
CA SER A 52 20.05 26.05 -8.07
C SER A 52 19.85 27.41 -7.40
N HIS A 53 19.00 27.47 -6.37
CA HIS A 53 18.76 28.71 -5.63
C HIS A 53 20.00 29.15 -4.85
N LEU A 54 20.71 28.21 -4.20
CA LEU A 54 21.96 28.53 -3.51
C LEU A 54 23.06 29.02 -4.49
N ARG A 55 23.11 28.44 -5.69
CA ARG A 55 24.00 28.89 -6.75
C ARG A 55 23.69 30.33 -7.19
N GLU A 56 22.43 30.65 -7.39
CA GLU A 56 22.00 32.00 -7.74
C GLU A 56 22.45 33.02 -6.69
N ILE A 57 22.28 32.69 -5.41
CA ILE A 57 22.73 33.52 -4.28
C ILE A 57 24.24 33.69 -4.32
N THR A 58 24.98 32.60 -4.49
CA THR A 58 26.43 32.60 -4.56
C THR A 58 26.91 33.50 -5.70
N HIS A 59 26.28 33.40 -6.87
CA HIS A 59 26.54 34.24 -8.01
C HIS A 59 26.23 35.73 -7.75
N GLN A 60 25.13 36.04 -7.08
CA GLN A 60 24.78 37.41 -6.69
C GLN A 60 25.82 37.99 -5.71
N SER A 61 26.23 37.19 -4.71
CA SER A 61 27.28 37.59 -3.77
C SER A 61 28.61 37.85 -4.47
N ASP A 62 29.00 37.02 -5.47
CA ASP A 62 30.20 37.27 -6.28
C ASP A 62 30.10 38.58 -7.06
N ASN A 63 28.97 38.85 -7.69
CA ASN A 63 28.75 40.12 -8.40
C ASN A 63 28.81 41.32 -7.46
N MET A 64 28.25 41.25 -6.25
CA MET A 64 28.33 42.32 -5.25
C MET A 64 29.79 42.55 -4.81
N LEU A 65 30.54 41.46 -4.54
CA LEU A 65 31.97 41.60 -4.22
C LEU A 65 32.76 42.23 -5.36
N ARG A 66 32.43 41.87 -6.60
CA ARG A 66 33.07 42.46 -7.80
C ARG A 66 32.80 43.94 -7.93
N GLU A 67 31.53 44.35 -7.71
CA GLU A 67 31.19 45.79 -7.70
C GLU A 67 31.92 46.56 -6.61
N LEU A 68 31.95 45.98 -5.38
CA LEU A 68 32.71 46.58 -4.27
C LEU A 68 34.18 46.69 -4.56
N ALA A 69 34.79 45.63 -5.14
CA ALA A 69 36.20 45.65 -5.54
C ALA A 69 36.50 46.71 -6.59
N ASN A 70 35.69 46.77 -7.66
CA ASN A 70 35.84 47.75 -8.71
C ASN A 70 35.69 49.18 -8.21
N LYS A 71 34.72 49.42 -7.34
CA LYS A 71 34.50 50.73 -6.69
C LYS A 71 35.75 51.15 -5.89
N ASN A 72 36.27 50.27 -5.04
CA ASN A 72 37.41 50.56 -4.18
C ASN A 72 38.72 50.76 -4.97
N LEU A 73 38.95 49.94 -5.99
CA LEU A 73 40.09 50.11 -6.89
C LEU A 73 39.99 51.41 -7.69
N THR A 74 38.81 51.81 -8.13
CA THR A 74 38.58 53.11 -8.79
C THR A 74 38.92 54.25 -7.83
N TYR A 75 38.50 54.19 -6.58
CA TYR A 75 38.89 55.18 -5.57
C TYR A 75 40.40 55.24 -5.36
N LEU A 76 41.04 54.07 -5.24
CA LEU A 76 42.51 54.00 -5.11
C LEU A 76 43.23 54.64 -6.32
N HIS A 77 42.73 54.43 -7.54
CA HIS A 77 43.29 55.08 -8.72
C HIS A 77 43.11 56.62 -8.70
N MET A 78 41.94 57.09 -8.28
CA MET A 78 41.70 58.55 -8.14
C MET A 78 42.63 59.15 -7.06
N TRP A 79 42.75 58.47 -5.91
CA TRP A 79 43.61 58.91 -4.82
C TRP A 79 45.10 58.84 -5.22
N SER A 80 45.51 57.82 -5.98
CA SER A 80 46.86 57.72 -6.54
C SER A 80 47.20 58.93 -7.40
N ALA A 81 46.25 59.32 -8.28
CA ALA A 81 46.47 60.51 -9.13
C ALA A 81 46.56 61.80 -8.32
N TYR A 82 45.79 61.98 -7.28
CA TYR A 82 45.84 63.12 -6.38
C TYR A 82 47.11 63.14 -5.60
N LEU A 83 47.55 62.03 -4.97
CA LEU A 83 48.80 61.96 -4.20
C LEU A 83 50.06 62.26 -4.99
N GLN A 84 50.05 62.02 -6.32
CA GLN A 84 51.19 62.40 -7.21
C GLN A 84 51.34 63.94 -7.39
N THR A 85 50.26 64.67 -7.15
CA THR A 85 50.24 66.13 -7.33
C THR A 85 50.24 66.90 -6.01
N ALA A 86 49.84 66.25 -4.91
CA ALA A 86 49.79 66.87 -3.58
C ALA A 86 51.16 66.93 -2.97
N SER A 87 51.56 68.15 -2.47
CA SER A 87 52.84 68.38 -1.86
C SER A 87 52.76 68.67 -0.35
N ASP A 88 51.59 68.95 0.18
CA ASP A 88 51.38 69.23 1.61
C ASP A 88 50.82 68.00 2.35
N GLU A 89 51.60 67.53 3.32
CA GLU A 89 51.23 66.38 4.13
C GLU A 89 49.91 66.57 4.93
N GLN A 90 49.59 67.79 5.35
CA GLN A 90 48.37 68.08 6.04
C GLN A 90 47.15 68.05 5.12
N GLU A 91 47.36 68.51 3.88
CA GLU A 91 46.32 68.39 2.85
C GLU A 91 46.06 66.94 2.49
N ILE A 92 47.12 66.15 2.34
CA ILE A 92 46.98 64.66 2.13
C ILE A 92 46.16 63.98 3.28
N ARG A 93 46.51 64.35 4.53
CA ARG A 93 45.84 63.83 5.72
C ARG A 93 44.31 64.16 5.71
N ASN A 94 44.04 65.44 5.49
CA ASN A 94 42.60 65.85 5.47
C ASN A 94 41.85 65.20 4.37
N TYR A 95 42.43 65.08 3.16
CA TYR A 95 41.76 64.40 2.03
C TYR A 95 41.51 62.93 2.30
N ILE A 96 42.46 62.19 2.88
CA ILE A 96 42.25 60.77 3.20
C ILE A 96 41.24 60.61 4.32
N GLN A 97 41.18 61.50 5.31
CA GLN A 97 40.16 61.47 6.37
C GLN A 97 38.77 61.71 5.80
N GLU A 98 38.59 62.59 4.87
CA GLU A 98 37.35 62.87 4.18
C GLU A 98 36.96 61.64 3.30
N ALA A 99 37.90 61.09 2.56
CA ALA A 99 37.73 59.87 1.79
C ALA A 99 37.36 58.65 2.65
N GLN A 100 37.92 58.56 3.86
CA GLN A 100 37.59 57.49 4.81
C GLN A 100 36.13 57.58 5.30
N ALA A 101 35.66 58.79 5.59
CA ALA A 101 34.28 59.03 5.99
C ALA A 101 33.28 58.69 4.88
N ASP A 102 33.62 58.97 3.62
CA ASP A 102 32.75 58.71 2.46
C ASP A 102 32.78 57.26 2.01
N ALA A 103 33.94 56.62 1.97
CA ALA A 103 34.12 55.25 1.48
C ALA A 103 33.95 54.19 2.56
N GLY A 104 34.06 54.53 3.85
CA GLY A 104 33.84 53.64 4.98
C GLY A 104 34.95 52.62 5.24
N PHE A 105 36.16 52.82 4.68
CA PHE A 105 37.28 51.91 4.96
C PHE A 105 37.85 52.17 6.36
N LEU A 106 38.41 51.11 6.97
CA LEU A 106 38.98 51.17 8.32
C LEU A 106 40.35 51.87 8.36
N HIS A 107 41.26 51.47 7.46
CA HIS A 107 42.62 51.97 7.41
C HIS A 107 43.04 52.32 5.99
N PHE A 108 43.91 53.33 5.88
CA PHE A 108 44.64 53.69 4.68
C PHE A 108 46.13 53.45 4.88
N TYR A 109 46.73 52.73 3.95
CA TYR A 109 48.14 52.34 4.02
C TYR A 109 48.93 52.92 2.85
N PHE A 110 50.10 53.45 3.14
CA PHE A 110 51.20 53.62 2.20
C PHE A 110 52.08 52.38 2.29
N LEU A 111 52.33 51.70 1.19
CA LEU A 111 52.98 50.37 1.15
C LEU A 111 54.27 50.47 0.39
N SER A 112 55.36 49.90 0.96
CA SER A 112 56.61 49.67 0.24
C SER A 112 56.69 48.24 -0.31
N PRO A 113 57.51 47.96 -1.36
CA PRO A 113 57.59 46.64 -2.00
C PRO A 113 57.94 45.50 -1.03
N ASN A 114 58.67 45.81 0.04
CA ASN A 114 59.07 44.84 1.05
C ASN A 114 57.94 44.47 2.06
N GLY A 115 56.71 45.01 1.89
CA GLY A 115 55.58 44.76 2.76
C GLY A 115 55.47 45.60 4.03
N ASN A 116 56.43 46.61 4.19
CA ASN A 116 56.24 47.57 5.26
C ASN A 116 55.15 48.59 4.89
N TYR A 117 54.54 49.13 5.90
CA TYR A 117 53.48 50.14 5.72
C TYR A 117 53.64 51.33 6.65
N LYS A 118 53.08 52.43 6.23
CA LYS A 118 52.82 53.60 7.07
C LYS A 118 51.36 54.03 6.92
N MET A 119 50.70 54.27 8.04
CA MET A 119 49.34 54.81 8.04
C MET A 119 49.32 56.32 8.04
N VAL A 120 48.18 56.91 7.70
CA VAL A 120 47.98 58.37 7.78
C VAL A 120 48.13 58.88 9.22
N SER A 121 47.88 58.08 10.22
CA SER A 121 48.08 58.34 11.65
C SER A 121 49.55 58.48 12.00
N GLY A 122 50.48 58.03 11.15
CA GLY A 122 51.91 57.93 11.39
C GLY A 122 52.34 56.56 11.91
N GLU A 123 51.44 55.64 12.19
CA GLU A 123 51.77 54.29 12.59
C GLU A 123 52.44 53.51 11.46
N THR A 124 53.47 52.71 11.81
CA THR A 124 54.24 51.90 10.85
C THR A 124 54.21 50.44 11.29
N GLY A 125 54.26 49.52 10.34
CA GLY A 125 54.33 48.10 10.60
C GLY A 125 54.66 47.27 9.36
N TYR A 126 54.37 45.96 9.44
CA TYR A 126 54.64 45.00 8.38
C TYR A 126 53.46 44.13 8.16
N LEU A 127 52.95 44.05 6.90
CA LEU A 127 51.75 43.28 6.55
C LEU A 127 52.04 41.82 6.17
N GLY A 128 53.30 41.38 6.13
CA GLY A 128 53.60 39.97 5.79
C GLY A 128 53.35 39.58 4.32
N LEU A 129 53.14 40.54 3.44
CA LEU A 129 52.62 40.33 2.08
C LEU A 129 53.70 40.50 1.00
N ARG A 130 54.95 40.37 1.36
CA ARG A 130 56.14 40.78 0.55
C ARG A 130 56.02 40.22 -0.88
N ASP A 131 55.92 38.93 -1.06
CA ASP A 131 55.99 38.28 -2.37
C ASP A 131 54.82 38.71 -3.28
N SER A 132 53.65 38.73 -2.78
CA SER A 132 52.44 39.10 -3.54
C SER A 132 52.40 40.59 -3.87
N LEU A 133 52.88 41.44 -2.96
CA LEU A 133 52.94 42.89 -3.17
C LEU A 133 54.07 43.27 -4.14
N GLU A 134 55.21 42.62 -4.05
CA GLU A 134 56.31 42.80 -4.96
C GLU A 134 55.94 42.42 -6.40
N ASP A 135 55.26 41.28 -6.57
CA ASP A 135 54.78 40.87 -7.88
C ASP A 135 53.71 41.84 -8.44
N SER A 136 52.75 42.31 -7.63
CA SER A 136 51.75 43.31 -8.00
C SER A 136 52.41 44.64 -8.44
N ILE A 137 53.36 45.13 -7.70
CA ILE A 137 54.10 46.36 -8.03
C ILE A 137 54.90 46.20 -9.32
N GLN A 138 55.64 45.08 -9.50
CA GLN A 138 56.39 44.80 -10.71
C GLN A 138 55.52 44.71 -11.97
N GLN A 139 54.29 44.11 -11.82
CA GLN A 139 53.35 43.95 -12.92
C GLN A 139 52.45 45.17 -13.14
N GLY A 140 52.40 46.11 -12.20
CA GLY A 140 51.55 47.29 -12.24
C GLY A 140 50.06 46.91 -12.11
N THR A 141 49.73 45.77 -11.46
CA THR A 141 48.40 45.22 -11.32
C THR A 141 47.80 45.47 -9.92
N ASP A 142 46.55 45.83 -9.86
CA ASP A 142 45.84 45.98 -8.61
C ASP A 142 45.72 44.63 -7.87
N MET A 143 45.67 44.68 -6.54
CA MET A 143 45.68 43.51 -5.70
C MET A 143 44.56 43.58 -4.65
N ILE A 144 43.91 42.44 -4.41
CA ILE A 144 42.94 42.27 -3.31
C ILE A 144 43.35 41.05 -2.50
N MET A 145 43.45 41.17 -1.18
CA MET A 145 43.91 40.06 -0.35
C MET A 145 43.43 40.16 1.08
N ASN A 146 43.49 39.04 1.78
CA ASN A 146 43.30 39.00 3.23
C ASN A 146 44.61 39.47 3.90
N ALA A 147 44.54 40.54 4.68
CA ALA A 147 45.67 41.16 5.39
C ALA A 147 45.42 41.08 6.91
N THR A 148 45.29 39.90 7.45
CA THR A 148 45.10 39.73 8.89
C THR A 148 46.40 39.90 9.64
N LEU A 149 46.48 40.89 10.49
CA LEU A 149 47.58 41.07 11.42
C LEU A 149 47.37 40.22 12.69
N PRO A 150 48.44 39.68 13.28
CA PRO A 150 48.35 38.95 14.54
C PRO A 150 47.64 39.79 15.64
N GLY A 151 46.53 39.31 16.18
CA GLY A 151 45.77 40.00 17.23
C GLY A 151 44.78 41.07 16.73
N SER A 152 44.64 41.24 15.43
CA SER A 152 43.69 42.17 14.80
C SER A 152 42.54 41.41 14.17
N PRO A 153 41.35 42.05 13.97
CA PRO A 153 40.30 41.48 13.16
C PRO A 153 40.80 41.10 11.77
N GLN A 154 40.15 40.15 11.17
CA GLN A 154 40.41 39.79 9.76
C GLN A 154 40.05 40.98 8.87
N MET A 155 40.95 41.32 7.96
CA MET A 155 40.80 42.49 7.07
C MET A 155 40.96 42.08 5.60
N LEU A 156 40.08 42.63 4.75
CA LEU A 156 40.25 42.59 3.32
C LEU A 156 40.93 43.87 2.84
N LEU A 157 42.09 43.72 2.17
CA LEU A 157 42.92 44.81 1.67
C LEU A 157 42.73 44.94 0.15
N PHE A 158 42.46 46.16 -0.30
CA PHE A 158 42.53 46.57 -1.71
C PHE A 158 43.76 47.43 -1.88
N ALA A 159 44.63 47.05 -2.79
CA ALA A 159 45.88 47.80 -3.03
C ALA A 159 46.10 48.12 -4.51
N SER A 160 46.63 49.27 -4.77
CA SER A 160 46.99 49.71 -6.13
C SER A 160 48.43 50.21 -6.18
N PRO A 161 49.27 49.67 -7.09
CA PRO A 161 50.66 50.10 -7.27
C PRO A 161 50.85 51.33 -8.16
N LYS A 162 49.73 52.04 -8.44
CA LYS A 162 49.77 53.25 -9.33
C LYS A 162 50.23 54.52 -8.63
N ALA A 163 50.38 54.48 -7.30
CA ALA A 163 50.85 55.59 -6.51
C ALA A 163 52.25 55.33 -6.02
N GLN A 164 53.25 56.19 -6.41
CA GLN A 164 54.59 56.17 -5.88
C GLN A 164 54.91 57.53 -5.32
N GLY A 165 55.62 57.62 -4.18
CA GLY A 165 55.93 58.87 -3.54
C GLY A 165 56.52 58.68 -2.15
N SER A 166 56.51 59.78 -1.37
CA SER A 166 56.98 59.80 0.00
C SER A 166 55.93 60.48 0.88
N TYR A 167 55.60 59.85 2.04
CA TYR A 167 54.69 60.40 3.06
C TYR A 167 55.41 60.36 4.42
N GLN A 168 55.62 61.54 5.02
CA GLN A 168 56.38 61.69 6.28
C GLN A 168 57.71 60.93 6.29
N GLY A 169 58.48 61.01 5.21
CA GLY A 169 59.81 60.37 5.06
C GLY A 169 59.74 58.85 4.81
N PHE A 170 58.53 58.29 4.58
CA PHE A 170 58.32 56.88 4.20
C PHE A 170 58.08 56.80 2.68
N GLU A 171 59.00 56.16 1.97
CA GLU A 171 58.92 55.91 0.54
C GLU A 171 57.94 54.77 0.30
N TYR A 172 56.95 54.98 -0.61
CA TYR A 172 55.90 53.97 -0.93
C TYR A 172 55.83 53.82 -2.46
N ASP A 173 55.47 52.56 -2.87
CA ASP A 173 55.25 52.18 -4.26
C ASP A 173 53.84 51.73 -4.52
N ALA A 174 52.99 51.64 -3.47
CA ALA A 174 51.57 51.34 -3.57
C ALA A 174 50.81 52.04 -2.43
N ILE A 175 49.48 52.22 -2.66
CA ILE A 175 48.58 52.63 -1.61
C ILE A 175 47.49 51.50 -1.44
N ALA A 176 46.97 51.37 -0.23
CA ALA A 176 45.94 50.42 0.03
C ALA A 176 44.91 50.93 1.03
N ILE A 177 43.71 50.38 0.96
CA ILE A 177 42.65 50.53 1.97
C ILE A 177 42.23 49.15 2.49
N ALA A 178 41.85 49.11 3.76
CA ALA A 178 41.39 47.90 4.39
C ALA A 178 39.99 48.08 4.98
N TYR A 179 39.18 47.04 4.85
CA TYR A 179 37.91 46.88 5.51
C TYR A 179 37.99 45.72 6.49
N GLU A 180 37.23 45.79 7.59
CA GLU A 180 37.03 44.60 8.40
C GLU A 180 36.25 43.56 7.58
N ASN A 181 36.63 42.29 7.74
CA ASN A 181 35.98 41.19 7.02
C ASN A 181 34.48 41.14 7.31
N ARG A 182 34.09 41.53 8.54
CA ARG A 182 32.71 41.62 8.96
C ARG A 182 31.86 42.58 8.13
N ASP A 183 32.40 43.77 7.83
CA ASP A 183 31.68 44.77 7.03
C ASP A 183 31.48 44.28 5.59
N ILE A 184 32.43 43.55 5.07
CA ILE A 184 32.31 42.90 3.73
C ILE A 184 31.28 41.80 3.76
N VAL A 185 31.30 40.94 4.78
CA VAL A 185 30.33 39.85 4.94
C VAL A 185 28.91 40.41 5.06
N ASP A 186 28.72 41.43 5.87
CA ASP A 186 27.40 42.08 6.06
C ASP A 186 26.90 42.70 4.74
N ALA A 187 27.81 43.23 3.90
CA ALA A 187 27.49 43.74 2.57
C ALA A 187 27.17 42.63 1.55
N LEU A 188 27.72 41.42 1.73
CA LEU A 188 27.54 40.29 0.87
C LEU A 188 26.38 39.36 1.36
N ASP A 189 25.91 39.58 2.60
CA ASP A 189 24.86 38.73 3.21
C ASP A 189 23.49 39.07 2.61
N ILE A 190 23.20 38.41 1.52
CA ILE A 190 21.85 38.42 0.96
C ILE A 190 20.98 37.56 1.87
N ALA A 191 20.00 38.18 2.52
CA ALA A 191 19.07 37.57 3.47
C ALA A 191 18.18 36.51 2.80
N THR A 192 18.77 35.40 2.40
CA THR A 192 18.14 34.28 1.74
C THR A 192 18.03 33.10 2.69
N PHE A 193 17.08 32.24 2.46
CA PHE A 193 16.72 31.20 3.41
C PHE A 193 16.50 31.74 4.84
N ASN A 194 15.88 32.94 4.96
CA ASN A 194 15.69 33.65 6.22
C ASN A 194 17.00 33.94 6.98
N GLY A 195 18.07 34.29 6.27
CA GLY A 195 19.39 34.57 6.87
C GLY A 195 20.19 33.32 7.27
N ASN A 196 19.78 32.13 6.78
CA ASN A 196 20.46 30.87 7.16
C ASN A 196 21.41 30.32 6.07
N ALA A 197 21.46 30.95 4.90
CA ALA A 197 22.50 30.66 3.93
C ALA A 197 23.75 31.51 4.26
N LYS A 198 24.94 30.93 4.13
CA LYS A 198 26.22 31.58 4.40
C LYS A 198 27.09 31.52 3.16
N SER A 199 27.74 32.63 2.84
CA SER A 199 28.68 32.73 1.72
C SER A 199 30.10 32.90 2.23
N TYR A 200 31.00 32.16 1.63
CA TYR A 200 32.46 32.25 1.92
C TYR A 200 33.25 32.46 0.64
N VAL A 201 34.38 33.08 0.77
CA VAL A 201 35.33 33.17 -0.31
C VAL A 201 36.64 32.52 0.09
N VAL A 202 37.13 31.61 -0.74
CA VAL A 202 38.36 30.88 -0.48
C VAL A 202 39.28 30.93 -1.69
N HIS A 203 40.60 30.86 -1.44
CA HIS A 203 41.57 30.64 -2.48
C HIS A 203 41.52 29.19 -3.00
N PRO A 204 41.93 28.86 -4.22
CA PRO A 204 41.91 27.48 -4.75
C PRO A 204 42.68 26.45 -3.92
N ASP A 205 43.58 26.85 -3.06
CA ASP A 205 44.31 26.00 -2.11
C ASP A 205 43.52 25.79 -0.78
N GLY A 206 42.33 26.37 -0.67
CA GLY A 206 41.43 26.26 0.49
C GLY A 206 41.68 27.33 1.56
N ARG A 207 42.67 28.25 1.42
CA ARG A 207 42.80 29.36 2.37
C ARG A 207 41.57 30.26 2.32
N ILE A 208 41.07 30.60 3.50
CA ILE A 208 39.86 31.41 3.63
C ILE A 208 40.24 32.88 3.45
N VAL A 209 39.56 33.57 2.53
CA VAL A 209 39.73 34.99 2.23
C VAL A 209 38.69 35.81 2.97
N ILE A 210 37.43 35.42 2.85
CA ILE A 210 36.30 36.05 3.52
C ILE A 210 35.54 34.96 4.32
N ASP A 211 35.39 35.20 5.60
CA ASP A 211 34.80 34.29 6.56
C ASP A 211 33.53 34.90 7.15
N HIS A 212 32.41 34.22 6.98
CA HIS A 212 31.17 34.55 7.69
C HIS A 212 31.16 33.83 9.05
N SER A 213 32.02 34.24 9.98
CA SER A 213 32.15 33.73 11.36
C SER A 213 31.90 32.22 11.49
N PHE A 214 32.98 31.44 11.24
CA PHE A 214 33.02 30.04 11.69
C PHE A 214 33.21 29.96 13.22
N GLU A 215 32.43 30.70 13.98
CA GLU A 215 32.47 30.63 15.43
C GLU A 215 32.36 29.20 15.96
N SER A 216 31.70 28.30 15.17
CA SER A 216 31.56 26.90 15.51
C SER A 216 32.77 26.03 15.23
N TRP A 217 33.71 26.46 14.34
CA TRP A 217 34.80 25.59 13.88
C TRP A 217 36.20 26.17 14.22
N GLY A 218 36.26 27.16 15.10
CA GLY A 218 37.47 27.77 15.59
C GLY A 218 38.17 28.65 14.54
N ASN A 219 39.37 29.15 14.84
CA ASN A 219 40.19 29.95 13.91
C ASN A 219 40.81 29.07 12.81
N ALA A 220 39.97 28.42 11.99
CA ALA A 220 40.45 27.60 10.89
C ALA A 220 40.78 28.49 9.69
N TYR A 221 42.06 28.50 9.31
CA TYR A 221 42.54 29.30 8.16
C TYR A 221 42.37 28.59 6.81
N ASN A 222 41.91 27.33 6.81
CA ASN A 222 41.82 26.53 5.59
C ASN A 222 40.52 25.70 5.57
N PHE A 223 39.73 25.86 4.53
CA PHE A 223 38.44 25.18 4.33
C PHE A 223 38.57 23.66 4.23
N PHE A 224 39.60 23.14 3.54
CA PHE A 224 39.83 21.70 3.47
C PHE A 224 40.21 21.10 4.83
N GLY A 225 40.90 21.89 5.68
CA GLY A 225 41.17 21.51 7.07
C GLY A 225 39.87 21.36 7.89
N ILE A 226 38.93 22.29 7.69
CA ILE A 226 37.61 22.20 8.31
C ILE A 226 36.90 20.93 7.85
N LEU A 227 36.85 20.65 6.54
CA LEU A 227 36.23 19.46 6.01
C LEU A 227 36.84 18.17 6.59
N ARG A 228 38.17 18.08 6.72
CA ARG A 228 38.82 16.91 7.33
C ARG A 228 38.48 16.69 8.77
N THR A 229 38.27 17.75 9.53
CA THR A 229 38.03 17.65 10.98
C THR A 229 36.58 17.51 11.33
N HIS A 230 35.69 18.17 10.60
CA HIS A 230 34.28 18.35 10.95
C HIS A 230 33.30 17.68 9.99
N SER A 231 33.76 17.14 8.83
CA SER A 231 32.86 16.52 7.88
C SER A 231 32.94 14.99 7.87
N ASN A 232 31.93 14.36 7.26
CA ASN A 232 31.92 12.94 6.98
C ASN A 232 32.51 12.57 5.62
N LEU A 233 33.13 13.57 4.91
CA LEU A 233 33.73 13.34 3.61
C LEU A 233 35.00 12.51 3.75
N SER A 234 35.20 11.57 2.85
CA SER A 234 36.44 10.83 2.73
C SER A 234 37.59 11.71 2.20
N GLU A 235 38.85 11.33 2.46
CA GLU A 235 40.01 12.07 1.94
C GLU A 235 40.00 12.14 0.41
N ASP A 236 39.53 11.10 -0.27
CA ASP A 236 39.42 11.09 -1.73
C ASP A 236 38.40 12.12 -2.24
N GLU A 237 37.27 12.30 -1.54
CA GLU A 237 36.26 13.32 -1.88
C GLU A 237 36.80 14.74 -1.63
N ILE A 238 37.55 14.94 -0.54
CA ILE A 238 38.20 16.23 -0.25
C ILE A 238 39.28 16.55 -1.29
N LEU A 239 40.09 15.57 -1.70
CA LEU A 239 41.07 15.73 -2.77
C LEU A 239 40.42 16.03 -4.12
N ALA A 240 39.32 15.37 -4.45
CA ALA A 240 38.53 15.63 -5.65
C ALA A 240 37.97 17.07 -5.65
N LEU A 241 37.46 17.52 -4.50
CA LEU A 241 36.98 18.89 -4.33
C LEU A 241 38.10 19.90 -4.48
N SER A 242 39.26 19.64 -3.88
CA SER A 242 40.47 20.48 -4.04
C SER A 242 40.95 20.58 -5.50
N ALA A 243 40.91 19.46 -6.23
CA ALA A 243 41.21 19.43 -7.65
C ALA A 243 40.22 20.28 -8.47
N SER A 244 38.90 20.20 -8.13
CA SER A 244 37.85 20.99 -8.76
C SER A 244 38.05 22.50 -8.52
N PHE A 245 38.45 22.90 -7.30
CA PHE A 245 38.77 24.31 -6.99
C PHE A 245 39.94 24.81 -7.83
N LYS A 246 41.06 24.06 -7.90
CA LYS A 246 42.22 24.39 -8.72
C LYS A 246 41.92 24.47 -10.20
N ALA A 247 40.98 23.64 -10.67
CA ALA A 247 40.51 23.65 -12.06
C ALA A 247 39.47 24.75 -12.34
N GLY A 248 39.03 25.53 -11.34
CA GLY A 248 38.01 26.56 -11.47
C GLY A 248 36.66 26.01 -11.87
N GLN A 249 36.33 24.79 -11.45
CA GLN A 249 35.04 24.15 -11.77
C GLN A 249 33.95 24.64 -10.81
N THR A 250 32.74 24.73 -11.35
CA THR A 250 31.54 24.99 -10.55
C THR A 250 30.87 23.66 -10.19
N GLY A 251 30.43 23.51 -8.95
CA GLY A 251 29.80 22.29 -8.52
C GLY A 251 28.95 22.44 -7.26
N ALA A 252 28.35 21.33 -6.87
CA ALA A 252 27.59 21.23 -5.63
C ALA A 252 27.75 19.85 -5.01
N LEU A 253 27.73 19.79 -3.69
CA LEU A 253 27.76 18.55 -2.94
C LEU A 253 26.99 18.71 -1.63
N MET A 254 26.64 17.58 -1.02
CA MET A 254 26.09 17.55 0.32
C MET A 254 27.14 16.99 1.27
N ALA A 255 27.42 17.70 2.36
CA ALA A 255 28.36 17.29 3.40
C ALA A 255 27.68 17.32 4.77
N ASN A 256 27.98 16.35 5.60
CA ASN A 256 27.58 16.41 7.01
C ASN A 256 28.72 17.08 7.78
N LEU A 257 28.43 18.21 8.42
CA LEU A 257 29.36 18.97 9.25
C LEU A 257 28.84 18.95 10.69
N ASP A 258 29.60 18.36 11.61
CA ASP A 258 29.25 18.22 13.04
C ASP A 258 27.84 17.66 13.28
N GLY A 259 27.46 16.62 12.50
CA GLY A 259 26.17 15.95 12.62
C GLY A 259 25.00 16.63 11.89
N LYS A 260 25.24 17.76 11.23
CA LYS A 260 24.24 18.48 10.42
C LYS A 260 24.57 18.40 8.95
N ASN A 261 23.56 18.14 8.12
CA ASN A 261 23.71 18.09 6.67
C ASN A 261 23.66 19.50 6.08
N TYR A 262 24.62 19.81 5.23
CA TYR A 262 24.69 21.08 4.50
C TYR A 262 24.72 20.82 2.99
N TYR A 263 23.99 21.65 2.26
CA TYR A 263 24.21 21.84 0.84
C TYR A 263 25.35 22.83 0.67
N LEU A 264 26.37 22.45 -0.07
CA LEU A 264 27.52 23.25 -0.42
C LEU A 264 27.55 23.43 -1.92
N VAL A 265 27.56 24.68 -2.37
CA VAL A 265 27.74 25.06 -3.76
C VAL A 265 29.03 25.82 -3.87
N TYR A 266 29.79 25.62 -4.92
CA TYR A 266 31.04 26.37 -5.19
C TYR A 266 31.08 26.80 -6.64
N GLU A 267 31.62 28.03 -6.84
CA GLU A 267 31.75 28.68 -8.14
C GLU A 267 33.03 29.47 -8.19
N LYS A 268 33.75 29.45 -9.34
CA LYS A 268 34.89 30.26 -9.54
C LYS A 268 34.48 31.73 -9.70
N SER A 269 35.11 32.62 -8.92
CA SER A 269 35.00 34.07 -9.08
C SER A 269 35.89 34.57 -10.22
N ASP A 270 35.50 35.67 -10.85
CA ASP A 270 36.36 36.41 -11.77
C ASP A 270 37.40 37.26 -11.03
N ILE A 271 37.34 37.35 -9.70
CA ILE A 271 38.31 38.08 -8.87
C ILE A 271 39.40 37.12 -8.44
N GLN A 272 40.60 37.31 -8.92
CA GLN A 272 41.85 36.66 -8.44
C GLN A 272 41.77 35.11 -8.29
N ASP A 273 41.06 34.43 -9.20
CA ASP A 273 40.87 32.98 -9.17
C ASP A 273 40.20 32.41 -7.90
N TRP A 274 39.58 33.26 -7.07
CA TRP A 274 38.90 32.81 -5.86
C TRP A 274 37.72 31.90 -6.15
N ILE A 275 37.35 31.13 -5.13
CA ILE A 275 36.17 30.26 -5.17
C ILE A 275 35.15 30.82 -4.19
N PHE A 276 33.97 31.14 -4.70
CA PHE A 276 32.81 31.46 -3.88
C PHE A 276 32.16 30.16 -3.41
N LEU A 277 31.86 30.11 -2.12
CA LEU A 277 31.16 29.00 -1.49
C LEU A 277 29.85 29.48 -0.91
N GLY A 278 28.76 28.80 -1.24
CA GLY A 278 27.47 28.95 -0.58
C GLY A 278 27.21 27.73 0.27
N LEU A 279 26.84 27.92 1.52
CA LEU A 279 26.43 26.85 2.45
C LEU A 279 25.08 27.15 3.02
N VAL A 280 24.22 26.12 3.04
CA VAL A 280 22.91 26.18 3.73
C VAL A 280 22.63 24.85 4.40
N GLN A 281 22.12 24.90 5.63
CA GLN A 281 21.74 23.69 6.35
C GLN A 281 20.54 23.03 5.68
N ALA A 282 20.65 21.74 5.34
CA ALA A 282 19.63 20.99 4.61
C ALA A 282 18.27 20.96 5.35
N ASP A 283 18.29 20.91 6.70
CA ASP A 283 17.07 20.90 7.50
C ASP A 283 16.23 22.17 7.35
N ILE A 284 16.89 23.32 7.14
CA ILE A 284 16.23 24.61 6.93
C ILE A 284 15.53 24.63 5.58
N VAL A 285 16.21 24.16 4.56
CA VAL A 285 15.66 24.05 3.21
C VAL A 285 14.51 23.03 3.17
N ASN A 286 14.69 21.92 3.87
CA ASN A 286 13.74 20.82 3.90
C ASN A 286 12.57 21.02 4.88
N ALA A 287 12.59 22.05 5.74
CA ALA A 287 11.56 22.27 6.76
C ALA A 287 10.15 22.41 6.17
N GLY A 288 10.00 23.14 5.06
CA GLY A 288 8.74 23.24 4.33
C GLY A 288 8.31 21.93 3.67
N MET A 289 9.28 21.11 3.24
CA MET A 289 9.05 19.86 2.55
C MET A 289 8.61 18.73 3.48
N ASN A 290 9.13 18.67 4.69
CA ASN A 290 8.71 17.69 5.69
C ASN A 290 7.21 17.78 5.96
N THR A 291 6.64 18.98 5.96
CA THR A 291 5.20 19.21 6.11
C THR A 291 4.41 18.70 4.90
N LEU A 292 4.91 18.94 3.68
CA LEU A 292 4.30 18.45 2.44
C LEU A 292 4.40 16.92 2.34
N GLN A 293 5.53 16.33 2.67
CA GLN A 293 5.72 14.89 2.70
C GLN A 293 4.77 14.23 3.70
N PHE A 294 4.66 14.75 4.92
CA PHE A 294 3.78 14.24 5.94
C PHE A 294 2.30 14.31 5.50
N SER A 295 1.87 15.43 4.93
CA SER A 295 0.51 15.59 4.41
C SER A 295 0.22 14.63 3.25
N THR A 296 1.19 14.38 2.38
CA THR A 296 1.08 13.42 1.28
C THR A 296 0.97 11.98 1.80
N ILE A 297 1.78 11.59 2.80
CA ILE A 297 1.68 10.28 3.45
C ILE A 297 0.30 10.08 4.09
N LEU A 298 -0.22 11.09 4.79
CA LEU A 298 -1.56 11.04 5.38
C LEU A 298 -2.65 10.87 4.33
N LEU A 299 -2.56 11.61 3.22
CA LEU A 299 -3.53 11.54 2.13
C LEU A 299 -3.51 10.16 1.46
N VAL A 300 -2.32 9.67 1.09
CA VAL A 300 -2.17 8.35 0.47
C VAL A 300 -2.59 7.25 1.43
N GLY A 301 -2.19 7.32 2.70
CA GLY A 301 -2.62 6.39 3.74
C GLY A 301 -4.14 6.38 3.94
N GLY A 302 -4.77 7.56 3.94
CA GLY A 302 -6.23 7.70 4.02
C GLY A 302 -6.96 7.07 2.82
N VAL A 303 -6.47 7.30 1.61
CA VAL A 303 -7.00 6.67 0.39
C VAL A 303 -6.87 5.15 0.44
N MET A 304 -5.72 4.64 0.86
CA MET A 304 -5.46 3.19 1.01
C MET A 304 -6.41 2.55 2.02
N LEU A 305 -6.60 3.19 3.18
CA LEU A 305 -7.57 2.74 4.19
C LEU A 305 -9.00 2.75 3.64
N GLY A 306 -9.37 3.78 2.89
CA GLY A 306 -10.67 3.87 2.21
C GLY A 306 -10.90 2.71 1.23
N ILE A 307 -9.92 2.41 0.39
CA ILE A 307 -9.97 1.27 -0.54
C ILE A 307 -10.07 -0.06 0.20
N ALA A 308 -9.29 -0.25 1.27
CA ALA A 308 -9.33 -1.46 2.08
C ALA A 308 -10.70 -1.64 2.78
N ALA A 309 -11.25 -0.58 3.36
CA ALA A 309 -12.58 -0.58 3.98
C ALA A 309 -13.69 -0.87 2.95
N PHE A 310 -13.62 -0.28 1.75
CA PHE A 310 -14.55 -0.55 0.66
C PHE A 310 -14.47 -2.00 0.20
N ALA A 311 -13.27 -2.55 0.00
CA ALA A 311 -13.07 -3.95 -0.36
C ALA A 311 -13.62 -4.91 0.73
N ALA A 312 -13.36 -4.63 2.00
CA ALA A 312 -13.90 -5.39 3.12
C ALA A 312 -15.44 -5.38 3.14
N ASN A 313 -16.04 -4.19 2.92
CA ASN A 313 -17.50 -4.07 2.83
C ASN A 313 -18.08 -4.90 1.67
N LEU A 314 -17.47 -4.86 0.49
CA LEU A 314 -17.88 -5.71 -0.65
C LEU A 314 -17.83 -7.21 -0.32
N ILE A 315 -16.78 -7.66 0.38
CA ILE A 315 -16.63 -9.06 0.80
C ILE A 315 -17.74 -9.43 1.79
N ILE A 316 -18.03 -8.58 2.77
CA ILE A 316 -19.08 -8.79 3.77
C ILE A 316 -20.46 -8.83 3.10
N GLN A 317 -20.76 -7.89 2.20
CA GLN A 317 -22.04 -7.87 1.47
C GLN A 317 -22.24 -9.13 0.60
N ARG A 318 -21.20 -9.57 -0.13
CA ARG A 318 -21.23 -10.82 -0.89
C ARG A 318 -21.44 -12.04 0.02
N GLY A 319 -20.81 -12.05 1.19
CA GLY A 319 -21.01 -13.08 2.20
C GLY A 319 -22.45 -13.15 2.67
N LYS A 320 -23.08 -12.02 3.02
CA LYS A 320 -24.48 -11.93 3.44
C LYS A 320 -25.45 -12.38 2.34
N LEU A 321 -25.22 -11.98 1.08
CA LEU A 321 -26.03 -12.41 -0.06
C LEU A 321 -25.96 -13.92 -0.28
N ASN A 322 -24.78 -14.52 -0.15
CA ASN A 322 -24.63 -15.98 -0.29
C ASN A 322 -25.30 -16.76 0.85
N LEU A 323 -25.27 -16.24 2.07
CA LEU A 323 -25.99 -16.83 3.20
C LEU A 323 -27.50 -16.77 2.97
N ARG A 324 -28.04 -15.61 2.61
CA ARG A 324 -29.48 -15.45 2.32
C ARG A 324 -29.96 -16.40 1.21
N LYS A 325 -29.15 -16.58 0.13
CA LYS A 325 -29.50 -17.54 -0.94
C LYS A 325 -29.59 -18.99 -0.43
N LYS A 326 -28.66 -19.38 0.46
CA LYS A 326 -28.66 -20.72 1.04
C LYS A 326 -29.86 -20.92 1.97
N ASP A 327 -30.15 -19.94 2.80
CA ASP A 327 -31.28 -19.99 3.71
C ASP A 327 -32.62 -20.10 2.92
N THR A 328 -32.75 -19.32 1.84
CA THR A 328 -33.94 -19.40 0.95
C THR A 328 -34.04 -20.77 0.25
N GLU A 329 -32.92 -21.35 -0.19
CA GLU A 329 -32.88 -22.67 -0.83
C GLU A 329 -33.33 -23.78 0.16
N ILE A 330 -32.84 -23.67 1.40
CA ILE A 330 -33.23 -24.61 2.46
C ILE A 330 -34.73 -24.49 2.76
N LEU A 331 -35.24 -23.29 2.99
CA LEU A 331 -36.67 -23.05 3.24
C LEU A 331 -37.55 -23.54 2.09
N TYR A 332 -37.16 -23.28 0.85
CA TYR A 332 -37.88 -23.75 -0.33
C TYR A 332 -37.92 -25.28 -0.40
N ARG A 333 -36.85 -25.97 -0.10
CA ARG A 333 -36.81 -27.44 -0.07
C ARG A 333 -37.68 -28.00 1.03
N ASP A 334 -37.68 -27.38 2.19
CA ASP A 334 -38.44 -27.81 3.34
C ASP A 334 -39.94 -27.65 3.08
N GLU A 335 -40.36 -26.50 2.56
CA GLU A 335 -41.75 -26.24 2.17
C GLU A 335 -42.21 -27.16 1.06
N LEU A 336 -41.40 -27.41 0.05
CA LEU A 336 -41.68 -28.34 -1.05
C LEU A 336 -41.90 -29.76 -0.50
N PHE A 337 -40.98 -30.19 0.37
CA PHE A 337 -41.05 -31.54 0.95
C PHE A 337 -42.30 -31.71 1.84
N GLN A 338 -42.65 -30.71 2.64
CA GLN A 338 -43.87 -30.69 3.45
C GLN A 338 -45.11 -30.78 2.57
N LYS A 339 -45.22 -29.96 1.52
CA LYS A 339 -46.38 -29.97 0.60
C LYS A 339 -46.52 -31.30 -0.16
N LEU A 340 -45.40 -31.88 -0.58
CA LEU A 340 -45.42 -33.21 -1.23
C LEU A 340 -45.86 -34.27 -0.26
N SER A 341 -45.38 -34.28 0.98
CA SER A 341 -45.71 -35.27 2.00
C SER A 341 -47.19 -35.24 2.40
N LEU A 342 -47.85 -34.08 2.34
CA LEU A 342 -49.27 -33.96 2.65
C LEU A 342 -50.16 -34.67 1.63
N ASN A 343 -49.73 -34.78 0.37
CA ASN A 343 -50.55 -35.30 -0.74
C ASN A 343 -50.23 -36.76 -1.13
N VAL A 344 -49.29 -37.41 -0.45
CA VAL A 344 -48.97 -38.84 -0.67
C VAL A 344 -49.59 -39.68 0.43
N ASP A 345 -49.89 -40.96 0.11
CA ASP A 345 -50.41 -41.94 1.06
C ASP A 345 -49.27 -42.75 1.73
N ASP A 346 -48.10 -42.14 1.81
CA ASP A 346 -46.93 -42.66 2.50
C ASP A 346 -46.57 -41.78 3.70
N VAL A 347 -46.34 -42.39 4.85
CA VAL A 347 -45.83 -41.73 6.05
C VAL A 347 -44.31 -41.91 6.11
N PHE A 348 -43.59 -40.79 6.20
CA PHE A 348 -42.11 -40.80 6.32
C PHE A 348 -41.70 -40.43 7.75
N LEU A 349 -40.82 -41.24 8.32
CA LEU A 349 -40.24 -41.01 9.65
C LEU A 349 -38.72 -41.15 9.55
N MET A 350 -38.01 -40.31 10.26
CA MET A 350 -36.56 -40.44 10.45
C MET A 350 -36.25 -40.42 11.94
N LEU A 351 -35.60 -41.47 12.41
CA LEU A 351 -35.29 -41.66 13.82
C LEU A 351 -33.76 -41.68 14.02
N ASP A 352 -33.28 -41.12 15.12
CA ASP A 352 -31.94 -41.29 15.56
C ASP A 352 -31.68 -42.75 16.01
N ALA A 353 -30.67 -43.40 15.43
CA ALA A 353 -30.45 -44.84 15.69
C ALA A 353 -29.97 -45.15 17.12
N LYS A 354 -29.54 -44.16 17.89
CA LYS A 354 -29.06 -44.33 19.28
C LYS A 354 -30.18 -44.03 20.28
N THR A 355 -30.90 -42.94 20.05
CA THR A 355 -31.91 -42.43 21.00
C THR A 355 -33.30 -42.80 20.64
N TYR A 356 -33.56 -43.28 19.42
CA TYR A 356 -34.87 -43.54 18.82
C TYR A 356 -35.78 -42.30 18.81
N GLN A 357 -35.25 -41.12 18.99
CA GLN A 357 -36.01 -39.88 18.87
C GLN A 357 -36.31 -39.58 17.40
N ALA A 358 -37.52 -39.09 17.15
CA ALA A 358 -37.93 -38.71 15.81
C ALA A 358 -37.33 -37.36 15.42
N ASP A 359 -36.39 -37.38 14.46
CA ASP A 359 -35.81 -36.18 13.86
C ASP A 359 -36.80 -35.57 12.84
N TYR A 360 -37.53 -36.40 12.12
CA TYR A 360 -38.53 -35.99 11.15
C TYR A 360 -39.75 -36.88 11.21
N ILE A 361 -40.92 -36.29 11.11
CA ILE A 361 -42.22 -36.95 11.00
C ILE A 361 -42.97 -36.23 9.88
N SER A 362 -43.47 -37.00 8.90
CA SER A 362 -44.22 -36.39 7.80
C SER A 362 -45.58 -35.84 8.28
N PRO A 363 -46.00 -34.67 7.77
CA PRO A 363 -47.21 -33.99 8.24
C PRO A 363 -48.54 -34.79 8.05
N ASN A 364 -48.51 -35.81 7.18
CA ASN A 364 -49.67 -36.67 6.92
C ASN A 364 -49.80 -37.86 7.88
N ALA A 365 -48.88 -38.00 8.84
CA ALA A 365 -48.87 -39.10 9.79
C ALA A 365 -50.18 -39.17 10.59
N GLU A 366 -50.68 -38.03 11.08
CA GLU A 366 -51.97 -38.01 11.83
C GLU A 366 -53.12 -38.41 10.94
N ARG A 367 -53.19 -37.97 9.68
CA ARG A 367 -54.23 -38.33 8.73
C ARG A 367 -54.25 -39.82 8.40
N LEU A 368 -53.13 -40.47 8.28
CA LEU A 368 -53.00 -41.86 7.83
C LEU A 368 -52.98 -42.85 9.00
N LEU A 369 -52.36 -42.50 10.12
CA LEU A 369 -52.20 -43.39 11.27
C LEU A 369 -53.12 -43.05 12.41
N GLY A 370 -53.75 -41.87 12.44
CA GLY A 370 -54.54 -41.40 13.57
C GLY A 370 -53.77 -41.13 14.83
N ILE A 371 -52.44 -40.99 14.71
CA ILE A 371 -51.49 -40.71 15.79
C ILE A 371 -50.89 -39.35 15.54
N THR A 372 -50.92 -38.46 16.51
CA THR A 372 -50.38 -37.09 16.36
C THR A 372 -48.87 -37.07 16.33
N GLU A 373 -48.30 -36.07 15.65
CA GLU A 373 -46.85 -35.85 15.66
C GLU A 373 -46.29 -35.76 17.09
N ALA A 374 -47.02 -35.11 18.00
CA ALA A 374 -46.62 -34.94 19.40
C ALA A 374 -46.50 -36.27 20.16
N GLU A 375 -47.39 -37.20 19.87
CA GLU A 375 -47.35 -38.54 20.46
C GLU A 375 -46.16 -39.34 19.93
N ILE A 376 -45.91 -39.31 18.63
CA ILE A 376 -44.75 -39.98 18.01
C ILE A 376 -43.45 -39.40 18.53
N ARG A 377 -43.33 -38.07 18.66
CA ARG A 377 -42.14 -37.41 19.23
C ARG A 377 -41.89 -37.74 20.70
N ARG A 378 -42.99 -37.93 21.47
CA ARG A 378 -42.88 -38.28 22.88
C ARG A 378 -42.35 -39.70 23.07
N ASP A 379 -42.87 -40.64 22.33
CA ASP A 379 -42.48 -42.04 22.38
C ASP A 379 -42.75 -42.75 21.04
N VAL A 380 -41.70 -43.01 20.30
CA VAL A 380 -41.80 -43.65 18.99
C VAL A 380 -42.38 -45.08 19.09
N ARG A 381 -42.35 -45.70 20.28
CA ARG A 381 -42.94 -47.02 20.53
C ARG A 381 -44.45 -47.01 20.39
N VAL A 382 -45.13 -45.88 20.33
CA VAL A 382 -46.52 -45.75 19.98
C VAL A 382 -46.76 -46.34 18.59
N LEU A 383 -45.83 -46.39 17.70
CA LEU A 383 -45.89 -47.04 16.39
C LEU A 383 -45.91 -48.58 16.53
N GLY A 384 -45.36 -49.12 17.62
CA GLY A 384 -45.49 -50.57 17.91
C GLY A 384 -46.86 -51.02 18.25
N LYS A 385 -47.79 -50.13 18.67
CA LYS A 385 -49.23 -50.46 18.83
C LYS A 385 -49.93 -50.74 17.50
N LEU A 386 -49.24 -50.35 16.39
CA LEU A 386 -49.70 -50.68 15.05
C LEU A 386 -49.56 -52.19 14.73
N HIS A 387 -48.80 -52.92 15.57
CA HIS A 387 -48.48 -54.33 15.43
C HIS A 387 -48.80 -55.10 16.74
N PRO A 388 -49.98 -55.65 16.89
CA PRO A 388 -50.35 -56.33 18.13
C PRO A 388 -49.45 -57.53 18.51
N GLU A 389 -48.84 -58.19 17.53
CA GLU A 389 -47.98 -59.36 17.76
C GLU A 389 -46.55 -59.03 18.15
N ASP A 390 -46.04 -57.77 17.91
CA ASP A 390 -44.68 -57.35 18.12
C ASP A 390 -44.54 -56.23 19.17
N SER A 391 -45.52 -55.98 19.99
CA SER A 391 -45.58 -54.88 20.96
C SER A 391 -44.48 -54.90 22.01
N GLU A 392 -43.78 -56.04 22.16
CA GLU A 392 -42.67 -56.20 23.11
C GLU A 392 -41.25 -56.18 22.45
N LYS A 393 -41.12 -56.27 21.13
CA LYS A 393 -39.83 -56.29 20.44
C LYS A 393 -39.62 -55.03 19.64
N ASN A 394 -38.48 -54.39 19.90
CA ASN A 394 -38.02 -53.25 19.12
C ASN A 394 -37.51 -53.80 17.75
N TYR A 395 -38.41 -53.90 16.75
CA TYR A 395 -38.09 -54.46 15.43
C TYR A 395 -37.07 -53.65 14.64
N LEU A 396 -36.72 -52.44 15.10
CA LEU A 396 -35.64 -51.63 14.55
C LEU A 396 -34.30 -52.03 15.12
N GLU A 397 -34.28 -52.80 16.20
CA GLU A 397 -33.04 -53.20 16.86
C GLU A 397 -32.33 -54.22 16.00
N GLY A 398 -31.09 -53.88 15.61
CA GLY A 398 -30.24 -54.74 14.79
C GLY A 398 -30.16 -54.37 13.31
N ILE A 399 -31.01 -53.49 12.78
CA ILE A 399 -30.88 -53.05 11.40
C ILE A 399 -29.53 -52.34 11.20
N GLN A 400 -28.69 -52.86 10.30
CA GLN A 400 -27.42 -52.26 9.94
C GLN A 400 -27.59 -51.14 8.91
N VAL A 401 -26.55 -50.32 8.74
CA VAL A 401 -26.52 -49.30 7.65
C VAL A 401 -26.60 -50.06 6.31
N HIS A 402 -27.52 -49.64 5.44
CA HIS A 402 -27.87 -50.28 4.14
C HIS A 402 -28.66 -51.58 4.23
N GLU A 403 -29.12 -51.98 5.42
CA GLU A 403 -30.03 -53.08 5.57
C GLU A 403 -31.47 -52.53 5.51
N GLN A 404 -32.38 -53.34 4.87
CA GLN A 404 -33.78 -52.97 4.68
C GLN A 404 -34.65 -54.10 5.27
N LEU A 405 -35.67 -53.71 6.00
CA LEU A 405 -36.71 -54.61 6.50
C LEU A 405 -38.02 -54.20 5.88
N ASP A 406 -38.70 -55.16 5.23
CA ASP A 406 -40.00 -54.98 4.62
C ASP A 406 -41.06 -55.79 5.40
N ARG A 407 -42.22 -55.18 5.65
CA ARG A 407 -43.29 -55.85 6.34
C ARG A 407 -44.69 -55.30 5.96
N ASP A 408 -45.60 -56.15 5.70
CA ASP A 408 -47.02 -55.81 5.52
C ASP A 408 -47.79 -56.12 6.80
N PHE A 409 -48.72 -55.24 7.18
CA PHE A 409 -49.57 -55.45 8.32
C PHE A 409 -50.94 -54.79 8.22
N GLU A 410 -51.93 -55.34 8.86
CA GLU A 410 -53.23 -54.74 9.07
C GLU A 410 -53.21 -53.87 10.30
N TYR A 411 -53.74 -52.66 10.15
CA TYR A 411 -53.81 -51.68 11.20
C TYR A 411 -55.23 -51.12 11.37
N ILE A 412 -55.68 -50.97 12.60
CA ILE A 412 -56.94 -50.30 12.91
C ILE A 412 -56.64 -48.83 13.22
N HIS A 413 -57.13 -47.94 12.36
CA HIS A 413 -56.95 -46.49 12.51
C HIS A 413 -57.52 -46.01 13.84
N GLN A 414 -56.69 -45.40 14.71
CA GLN A 414 -57.04 -45.16 16.12
C GLN A 414 -58.24 -44.21 16.32
N GLN A 415 -58.41 -43.26 15.40
CA GLN A 415 -59.55 -42.32 15.52
C GLN A 415 -60.82 -42.74 14.79
N THR A 416 -60.69 -43.45 13.67
CA THR A 416 -61.86 -43.81 12.83
C THR A 416 -62.34 -45.25 13.02
N GLY A 417 -61.52 -46.15 13.56
CA GLY A 417 -61.81 -47.58 13.70
C GLY A 417 -61.75 -48.34 12.37
N GLU A 418 -61.27 -47.71 11.27
CA GLU A 418 -61.18 -48.38 9.97
C GLU A 418 -59.97 -49.32 9.94
N SER A 419 -60.11 -50.49 9.35
CA SER A 419 -59.02 -51.38 9.03
C SER A 419 -58.28 -50.87 7.79
N ARG A 420 -56.96 -50.64 7.92
CA ARG A 420 -56.07 -50.23 6.86
C ARG A 420 -54.92 -51.21 6.75
N TRP A 421 -54.40 -51.33 5.56
CA TRP A 421 -53.21 -52.16 5.28
C TRP A 421 -52.00 -51.30 4.91
N PHE A 422 -50.92 -51.42 5.71
CA PHE A 422 -49.68 -50.71 5.49
C PHE A 422 -48.58 -51.65 5.04
N HIS A 423 -47.84 -51.22 4.04
CA HIS A 423 -46.52 -51.76 3.70
C HIS A 423 -45.45 -50.86 4.33
N THR A 424 -44.65 -51.38 5.25
CA THR A 424 -43.64 -50.61 5.99
C THR A 424 -42.25 -51.07 5.58
N VAL A 425 -41.42 -50.11 5.14
CA VAL A 425 -40.04 -50.31 4.83
C VAL A 425 -39.21 -49.54 5.85
N ALA A 426 -38.37 -50.23 6.61
CA ALA A 426 -37.42 -49.64 7.55
C ALA A 426 -36.00 -49.86 7.04
N MET A 427 -35.22 -48.82 6.94
CA MET A 427 -33.84 -48.89 6.47
C MET A 427 -32.85 -48.11 7.37
N GLY A 428 -31.68 -48.71 7.61
CA GLY A 428 -30.57 -48.02 8.24
C GLY A 428 -29.81 -47.17 7.24
N SER A 429 -29.60 -45.91 7.57
CA SER A 429 -28.84 -44.95 6.72
C SER A 429 -27.85 -44.13 7.54
N GLU A 430 -26.79 -43.62 6.92
CA GLU A 430 -25.88 -42.68 7.51
C GLU A 430 -26.08 -41.30 6.88
N ILE A 431 -26.53 -40.33 7.67
CA ILE A 431 -26.81 -38.95 7.26
C ILE A 431 -25.92 -38.02 8.08
N ILE A 432 -25.01 -37.30 7.38
CA ILE A 432 -24.07 -36.35 8.01
C ILE A 432 -23.25 -37.01 9.17
N GLY A 433 -22.79 -38.26 8.94
CA GLY A 433 -21.98 -39.00 9.91
C GLY A 433 -22.75 -39.53 11.12
N LYS A 434 -24.09 -39.48 11.09
CA LYS A 434 -24.96 -40.05 12.14
C LYS A 434 -25.81 -41.17 11.56
N LYS A 435 -25.84 -42.31 12.26
CA LYS A 435 -26.70 -43.42 11.91
C LYS A 435 -28.16 -43.05 12.21
N LYS A 436 -29.03 -43.20 11.20
CA LYS A 436 -30.47 -42.93 11.28
C LYS A 436 -31.27 -44.12 10.78
N TYR A 437 -32.45 -44.29 11.31
CA TYR A 437 -33.45 -45.19 10.75
C TYR A 437 -34.46 -44.38 9.95
N ILE A 438 -34.73 -44.77 8.72
CA ILE A 438 -35.73 -44.18 7.85
C ILE A 438 -36.87 -45.21 7.71
N LEU A 439 -38.03 -44.81 8.08
CA LEU A 439 -39.26 -45.62 7.94
C LEU A 439 -40.16 -45.00 6.89
N VAL A 440 -40.63 -45.81 5.98
CA VAL A 440 -41.66 -45.45 4.99
C VAL A 440 -42.84 -46.40 5.18
N MET A 441 -43.97 -45.84 5.49
CA MET A 441 -45.21 -46.61 5.69
C MET A 441 -46.21 -46.22 4.60
N SER A 442 -46.46 -47.11 3.64
CA SER A 442 -47.33 -46.89 2.49
C SER A 442 -48.68 -47.51 2.75
N ASP A 443 -49.76 -46.71 2.64
CA ASP A 443 -51.11 -47.23 2.74
C ASP A 443 -51.53 -48.00 1.47
N ARG A 444 -51.68 -49.31 1.57
CA ARG A 444 -52.06 -50.24 0.48
C ARG A 444 -53.52 -50.69 0.55
N SER A 445 -54.30 -50.03 1.38
CA SER A 445 -55.75 -50.45 1.60
C SER A 445 -56.55 -50.39 0.31
N ALA A 446 -56.40 -49.38 -0.50
CA ALA A 446 -57.09 -49.25 -1.79
C ALA A 446 -56.62 -50.30 -2.80
N ASP A 447 -55.30 -50.53 -2.93
CA ASP A 447 -54.76 -51.57 -3.81
C ASP A 447 -55.26 -52.96 -3.45
N ARG A 448 -55.33 -53.25 -2.15
CA ARG A 448 -55.85 -54.58 -1.66
C ARG A 448 -57.33 -54.77 -1.89
N LYS A 449 -58.15 -53.75 -1.66
CA LYS A 449 -59.58 -53.78 -1.99
C LYS A 449 -59.78 -53.96 -3.50
N MET A 450 -59.01 -53.29 -4.32
CA MET A 450 -59.08 -53.43 -5.78
C MET A 450 -58.72 -54.84 -6.24
N ASN A 451 -57.54 -55.34 -5.72
CA ASN A 451 -57.12 -56.72 -6.04
C ASN A 451 -58.14 -57.79 -5.58
N GLN A 452 -58.77 -57.60 -4.43
CA GLN A 452 -59.76 -58.45 -3.93
C GLN A 452 -61.06 -58.45 -4.81
N ALA A 453 -61.52 -57.27 -5.18
CA ALA A 453 -62.63 -57.09 -6.12
C ALA A 453 -62.32 -57.67 -7.51
N LEU A 454 -61.03 -57.47 -7.98
CA LEU A 454 -60.63 -58.07 -9.24
C LEU A 454 -60.64 -59.63 -9.17
N ALA A 455 -60.08 -60.20 -8.09
CA ALA A 455 -60.07 -61.65 -7.89
C ALA A 455 -61.47 -62.22 -7.84
N GLU A 456 -62.40 -61.54 -7.16
CA GLU A 456 -63.78 -61.89 -7.11
C GLU A 456 -64.45 -61.80 -8.48
N ALA A 457 -64.19 -60.72 -9.24
CA ALA A 457 -64.74 -60.59 -10.58
C ALA A 457 -64.19 -61.66 -11.54
N VAL A 458 -62.92 -62.01 -11.43
CA VAL A 458 -62.28 -63.09 -12.22
C VAL A 458 -62.95 -64.42 -11.84
N HIS A 459 -63.17 -64.71 -10.54
CA HIS A 459 -63.82 -65.95 -10.10
C HIS A 459 -65.23 -66.04 -10.60
N VAL A 460 -66.02 -64.96 -10.53
CA VAL A 460 -67.38 -64.92 -11.10
C VAL A 460 -67.35 -65.13 -12.62
N ALA A 461 -66.41 -64.49 -13.36
CA ALA A 461 -66.31 -64.67 -14.78
C ALA A 461 -65.86 -66.10 -15.19
N GLU A 462 -64.91 -66.68 -14.45
CA GLU A 462 -64.53 -68.08 -14.64
C GLU A 462 -65.75 -69.10 -14.40
N THR A 463 -66.48 -68.86 -13.32
CA THR A 463 -67.64 -69.68 -12.95
C THR A 463 -68.73 -69.57 -14.04
N ALA A 464 -69.01 -68.35 -14.50
CA ALA A 464 -69.95 -68.09 -15.57
C ALA A 464 -69.47 -68.71 -16.91
N SER A 465 -68.20 -68.63 -17.23
CA SER A 465 -67.61 -69.27 -18.43
C SER A 465 -67.72 -70.80 -18.39
N LYS A 466 -67.44 -71.36 -17.22
CA LYS A 466 -67.55 -72.83 -16.99
C LYS A 466 -68.96 -73.28 -17.12
N ALA A 467 -69.93 -72.55 -16.51
CA ALA A 467 -71.37 -72.82 -16.64
C ALA A 467 -71.84 -72.75 -18.10
N LYS A 468 -71.40 -71.71 -18.85
CA LYS A 468 -71.64 -71.52 -20.28
C LYS A 468 -71.10 -72.68 -21.11
N SER A 469 -69.91 -73.13 -20.83
CA SER A 469 -69.23 -74.24 -21.55
C SER A 469 -70.00 -75.57 -21.28
N THR A 470 -70.37 -75.83 -20.01
CA THR A 470 -71.14 -76.97 -19.60
C THR A 470 -72.55 -76.99 -20.29
N PHE A 471 -73.19 -75.80 -20.27
CA PHE A 471 -74.48 -75.63 -20.92
C PHE A 471 -74.35 -75.87 -22.44
N LEU A 472 -73.37 -75.30 -23.14
CA LEU A 472 -73.18 -75.54 -24.58
C LEU A 472 -72.85 -77.00 -24.89
N SER A 473 -72.05 -77.67 -24.02
CA SER A 473 -71.79 -79.11 -24.15
C SER A 473 -72.95 -79.96 -24.03
N ASN A 474 -73.82 -79.75 -22.98
CA ASN A 474 -75.04 -80.50 -22.75
C ASN A 474 -76.07 -80.24 -23.87
N MET A 475 -76.24 -78.93 -24.28
CA MET A 475 -77.10 -78.60 -25.41
C MET A 475 -76.66 -79.25 -26.71
N SER A 476 -75.32 -79.26 -26.96
CA SER A 476 -74.74 -79.90 -28.15
C SER A 476 -75.07 -81.42 -28.15
N HIS A 477 -74.97 -82.03 -26.95
CA HIS A 477 -75.33 -83.47 -26.81
C HIS A 477 -76.85 -83.72 -26.99
N ASP A 478 -77.65 -82.89 -26.36
CA ASP A 478 -79.15 -83.03 -26.39
C ASP A 478 -79.73 -82.74 -27.79
N ILE A 479 -79.07 -81.87 -28.55
CA ILE A 479 -79.41 -81.62 -29.96
C ILE A 479 -78.88 -82.76 -30.88
N ARG A 480 -77.66 -83.27 -30.62
CA ARG A 480 -77.06 -84.27 -31.45
C ARG A 480 -77.83 -85.60 -31.40
N THR A 481 -78.38 -85.98 -30.20
CA THR A 481 -79.10 -87.22 -30.00
C THR A 481 -80.36 -87.31 -30.88
N PRO A 482 -81.29 -86.36 -30.86
CA PRO A 482 -82.48 -86.42 -31.73
C PRO A 482 -82.10 -86.21 -33.22
N MET A 483 -81.10 -85.35 -33.48
CA MET A 483 -80.61 -85.17 -34.87
C MET A 483 -80.12 -86.47 -35.46
N ASN A 484 -79.29 -87.23 -34.73
CA ASN A 484 -78.77 -88.52 -35.15
C ASN A 484 -79.90 -89.52 -35.35
N ALA A 485 -80.96 -89.51 -34.48
CA ALA A 485 -82.15 -90.36 -34.63
C ALA A 485 -82.91 -89.97 -35.92
N ILE A 486 -83.13 -88.68 -36.17
CA ILE A 486 -83.78 -88.21 -37.40
C ILE A 486 -82.93 -88.57 -38.64
N ILE A 487 -81.61 -88.36 -38.61
CA ILE A 487 -80.72 -88.78 -39.71
C ILE A 487 -80.78 -90.28 -39.89
N GLY A 488 -80.75 -91.05 -38.81
CA GLY A 488 -80.85 -92.50 -38.86
C GLY A 488 -82.20 -93.00 -39.43
N PHE A 489 -83.32 -92.42 -39.00
CA PHE A 489 -84.60 -92.79 -39.58
C PHE A 489 -84.78 -92.31 -41.02
N THR A 490 -84.29 -91.18 -41.40
CA THR A 490 -84.33 -90.69 -42.79
C THR A 490 -83.41 -91.50 -43.70
N THR A 491 -82.27 -91.96 -43.22
CA THR A 491 -81.35 -92.88 -43.99
C THR A 491 -82.00 -94.22 -44.17
N LEU A 492 -82.68 -94.76 -43.14
CA LEU A 492 -83.44 -96.02 -43.28
C LEU A 492 -84.66 -95.92 -44.20
N ALA A 493 -85.29 -94.75 -44.22
CA ALA A 493 -86.48 -94.53 -45.08
C ALA A 493 -86.09 -94.34 -46.58
N LEU A 494 -84.86 -93.89 -46.85
CA LEU A 494 -84.29 -93.74 -48.21
C LEU A 494 -83.59 -95.01 -48.77
N SER A 495 -83.40 -96.01 -47.94
CA SER A 495 -82.76 -97.28 -48.33
C SER A 495 -83.72 -98.45 -48.59
N ASN A 496 -85.00 -98.20 -48.56
CA ASN A 496 -86.04 -99.11 -48.98
C ASN A 496 -86.61 -98.70 -50.35
#